data_8dd516c935de06be5255843f560050e2
#
_entry.id   8dd516c935de06be5255843f560050e2
#
_cell.length_a   1.000
_cell.length_b   1.000
_cell.length_c   1.000
_cell.angle_alpha   90.00
_cell.angle_beta   90.00
_cell.angle_gamma   90.00
#
_symmetry.space_group_name_H-M   'P 1'
#
loop_
_entity.id
_entity.type
_entity.pdbx_description
1 polymer ?
#
loop_
_entity_poly.entity_id
_entity_poly.type
_entity_poly.pdbx_seq_one_letter_code
_entity_poly.pdbx_strand_id
1 'polypeptide(L)'
;MSNDKKLILNSLEETKKIASEIAHKITLISKNTAKIIFLKGDLGTGKTTLVKEILKVYGLSESVTSPTFTIVEPYLIGNKKIYHMDLYRIESRKELEVLGIEEYSNESDSILFIEWPERGDGFFKECDMEICLNHLNENSRELVLRNYFSSVSYTHLTLPTSLIV
;
A
#
# COMPACT_ATOMS: atom_id res chain seq x y z
N MET A 1 13.25 0.82 16.69
CA MET A 1 13.78 1.83 15.75
C MET A 1 12.86 1.90 14.54
N SER A 2 12.31 3.05 14.27
CA SER A 2 11.55 3.24 13.05
C SER A 2 12.51 3.32 11.87
N ASN A 3 12.33 2.44 10.91
CA ASN A 3 13.07 2.50 9.65
C ASN A 3 12.32 3.40 8.67
N ASP A 4 12.10 4.65 9.08
CA ASP A 4 11.42 5.61 8.25
C ASP A 4 12.35 6.11 7.15
N LYS A 5 11.87 6.06 5.91
CA LYS A 5 12.58 6.61 4.76
C LYS A 5 11.83 7.84 4.29
N LYS A 6 12.53 8.97 4.23
CA LYS A 6 11.98 10.24 3.73
C LYS A 6 12.59 10.59 2.40
N LEU A 7 11.74 10.97 1.45
CA LEU A 7 12.13 11.37 0.11
C LEU A 7 11.34 12.60 -0.31
N ILE A 8 11.95 13.42 -1.17
CA ILE A 8 11.25 14.51 -1.83
C ILE A 8 11.04 14.13 -3.27
N LEU A 9 9.78 14.19 -3.72
CA LEU A 9 9.39 13.86 -5.08
C LEU A 9 9.08 15.15 -5.83
N ASN A 10 9.88 15.45 -6.85
CA ASN A 10 9.75 16.65 -7.65
C ASN A 10 9.20 16.40 -9.05
N SER A 11 9.03 15.14 -9.44
CA SER A 11 8.60 14.78 -10.79
C SER A 11 7.90 13.43 -10.81
N LEU A 12 7.18 13.16 -11.89
CA LEU A 12 6.58 11.85 -12.13
C LEU A 12 7.65 10.76 -12.25
N GLU A 13 8.80 11.10 -12.80
CA GLU A 13 9.91 10.15 -12.94
C GLU A 13 10.43 9.68 -11.58
N GLU A 14 10.50 10.59 -10.61
CA GLU A 14 10.88 10.23 -9.24
C GLU A 14 9.80 9.37 -8.58
N THR A 15 8.54 9.66 -8.85
CA THR A 15 7.41 8.84 -8.38
C THR A 15 7.48 7.43 -8.94
N LYS A 16 7.77 7.27 -10.23
CA LYS A 16 7.95 5.96 -10.86
C LYS A 16 9.09 5.17 -10.24
N LYS A 17 10.18 5.85 -9.93
CA LYS A 17 11.36 5.24 -9.32
C LYS A 17 11.03 4.69 -7.92
N ILE A 18 10.38 5.50 -7.08
CA ILE A 18 10.00 5.05 -5.74
C ILE A 18 8.91 3.97 -5.80
N ALA A 19 8.01 4.02 -6.79
CA ALA A 19 7.02 2.98 -6.99
C ALA A 19 7.67 1.62 -7.24
N SER A 20 8.75 1.57 -8.01
CA SER A 20 9.51 0.33 -8.24
C SER A 20 10.12 -0.19 -6.94
N GLU A 21 10.69 0.67 -6.12
CA GLU A 21 11.25 0.28 -4.83
C GLU A 21 10.17 -0.26 -3.88
N ILE A 22 9.03 0.43 -3.82
CA ILE A 22 7.91 0.03 -2.97
C ILE A 22 7.35 -1.33 -3.42
N ALA A 23 7.15 -1.49 -4.73
CA ALA A 23 6.66 -2.75 -5.30
C ALA A 23 7.58 -3.92 -4.92
N HIS A 24 8.90 -3.71 -5.00
CA HIS A 24 9.87 -4.72 -4.60
C HIS A 24 9.78 -5.03 -3.10
N LYS A 25 9.71 -4.01 -2.25
CA LYS A 25 9.59 -4.19 -0.80
C LYS A 25 8.33 -4.96 -0.42
N ILE A 26 7.22 -4.70 -1.09
CA ILE A 26 5.97 -5.43 -0.84
C ILE A 26 6.15 -6.93 -1.13
N THR A 27 6.90 -7.29 -2.17
CA THR A 27 7.15 -8.72 -2.47
C THR A 27 7.95 -9.42 -1.39
N LEU A 28 8.70 -8.68 -0.59
CA LEU A 28 9.50 -9.24 0.51
C LEU A 28 8.67 -9.49 1.78
N ILE A 29 7.45 -9.00 1.84
CA ILE A 29 6.56 -9.24 2.98
C ILE A 29 6.10 -10.70 2.95
N SER A 30 6.43 -11.46 4.00
CA SER A 30 6.00 -12.84 4.15
C SER A 30 4.81 -12.90 5.09
N LYS A 31 3.64 -13.27 4.57
CA LYS A 31 2.40 -13.22 5.33
C LYS A 31 1.37 -14.17 4.70
N ASN A 32 0.59 -14.85 5.57
CA ASN A 32 -0.45 -15.78 5.13
C ASN A 32 -1.79 -15.11 4.79
N THR A 33 -1.97 -13.86 5.20
CA THR A 33 -3.14 -13.06 4.90
C THR A 33 -2.76 -11.94 3.92
N ALA A 34 -3.67 -11.05 3.62
CA ALA A 34 -3.40 -9.92 2.73
C ALA A 34 -2.28 -9.03 3.28
N LYS A 35 -1.42 -8.56 2.37
CA LYS A 35 -0.44 -7.52 2.68
C LYS A 35 -1.16 -6.18 2.66
N ILE A 36 -1.10 -5.43 3.75
CA ILE A 36 -1.87 -4.20 3.92
C ILE A 36 -0.96 -2.99 3.84
N ILE A 37 -1.22 -2.11 2.88
CA ILE A 37 -0.45 -0.91 2.62
C ILE A 37 -1.36 0.30 2.83
N PHE A 38 -1.05 1.14 3.80
CA PHE A 38 -1.77 2.38 4.05
C PHE A 38 -1.17 3.51 3.23
N LEU A 39 -2.05 4.32 2.63
CA LEU A 39 -1.66 5.56 1.96
C LEU A 39 -2.37 6.72 2.65
N LYS A 40 -1.59 7.58 3.28
CA LYS A 40 -2.07 8.73 4.03
C LYS A 40 -1.61 10.03 3.35
N GLY A 41 -2.41 11.05 3.48
CA GLY A 41 -2.11 12.36 2.93
C GLY A 41 -3.37 13.08 2.50
N ASP A 42 -3.30 14.40 2.42
CA ASP A 42 -4.43 15.24 2.01
C ASP A 42 -4.84 14.96 0.56
N LEU A 43 -5.97 15.52 0.16
CA LEU A 43 -6.44 15.46 -1.21
C LEU A 43 -5.37 16.02 -2.16
N GLY A 44 -5.19 15.34 -3.29
CA GLY A 44 -4.27 15.81 -4.33
C GLY A 44 -2.80 15.62 -4.05
N THR A 45 -2.42 14.87 -3.02
CA THR A 45 -1.00 14.60 -2.72
C THR A 45 -0.37 13.55 -3.63
N GLY A 46 -1.18 12.82 -4.40
CA GLY A 46 -0.67 11.82 -5.34
C GLY A 46 -0.78 10.38 -4.87
N LYS A 47 -1.64 10.09 -3.90
CA LYS A 47 -1.85 8.72 -3.40
C LYS A 47 -2.28 7.77 -4.52
N THR A 48 -3.30 8.14 -5.26
CA THR A 48 -3.81 7.33 -6.40
C THR A 48 -2.76 7.20 -7.49
N THR A 49 -2.03 8.29 -7.78
CA THR A 49 -0.94 8.26 -8.77
C THR A 49 0.14 7.26 -8.37
N LEU A 50 0.52 7.24 -7.11
CA LEU A 50 1.52 6.29 -6.61
C LEU A 50 1.03 4.84 -6.73
N VAL A 51 -0.20 4.55 -6.35
CA VAL A 51 -0.79 3.21 -6.52
C VAL A 51 -0.76 2.82 -8.00
N LYS A 52 -1.16 3.72 -8.89
CA LYS A 52 -1.14 3.50 -10.34
C LYS A 52 0.26 3.09 -10.81
N GLU A 53 1.29 3.80 -10.38
CA GLU A 53 2.65 3.49 -10.81
C GLU A 53 3.14 2.16 -10.23
N ILE A 54 2.74 1.82 -9.00
CA ILE A 54 3.05 0.51 -8.42
C ILE A 54 2.37 -0.61 -9.21
N LEU A 55 1.10 -0.44 -9.57
CA LEU A 55 0.37 -1.45 -10.36
C LEU A 55 0.99 -1.65 -11.74
N LYS A 56 1.50 -0.58 -12.35
CA LYS A 56 2.24 -0.68 -13.61
C LYS A 56 3.51 -1.49 -13.47
N VAL A 57 4.22 -1.36 -12.36
CA VAL A 57 5.41 -2.18 -12.07
C VAL A 57 5.04 -3.66 -12.03
N TYR A 58 3.89 -3.99 -11.48
CA TYR A 58 3.39 -5.37 -11.45
C TYR A 58 2.87 -5.87 -12.80
N GLY A 59 2.71 -4.99 -13.77
CA GLY A 59 2.30 -5.36 -15.13
C GLY A 59 0.93 -4.88 -15.59
N LEU A 60 0.28 -4.02 -14.82
CA LEU A 60 -1.03 -3.48 -15.23
C LEU A 60 -0.87 -2.53 -16.41
N SER A 61 -1.61 -2.79 -17.49
CA SER A 61 -1.64 -1.96 -18.70
C SER A 61 -2.85 -1.04 -18.77
N GLU A 62 -3.85 -1.28 -17.92
CA GLU A 62 -5.09 -0.50 -17.90
C GLU A 62 -4.91 0.81 -17.15
N SER A 63 -5.81 1.76 -17.39
CA SER A 63 -5.84 3.00 -16.62
C SER A 63 -6.40 2.75 -15.22
N VAL A 64 -5.74 3.32 -14.22
CA VAL A 64 -6.19 3.26 -12.82
C VAL A 64 -6.92 4.55 -12.49
N THR A 65 -8.13 4.41 -11.94
CA THR A 65 -8.91 5.52 -11.43
C THR A 65 -9.04 5.38 -9.92
N SER A 66 -9.23 6.50 -9.21
CA SER A 66 -9.48 6.46 -7.78
C SER A 66 -10.80 5.73 -7.49
N PRO A 67 -10.83 4.79 -6.53
CA PRO A 67 -12.05 4.09 -6.15
C PRO A 67 -12.94 4.89 -5.20
N THR A 68 -12.96 6.21 -5.32
CA THR A 68 -13.72 7.09 -4.41
C THR A 68 -15.21 6.77 -4.41
N PHE A 69 -15.76 6.37 -5.54
CA PHE A 69 -17.19 6.04 -5.64
C PHE A 69 -17.50 4.57 -5.39
N THR A 70 -16.58 3.68 -5.74
CA THR A 70 -16.76 2.23 -5.61
C THR A 70 -16.24 1.67 -4.30
N ILE A 71 -15.44 2.43 -3.59
CA ILE A 71 -14.72 2.07 -2.35
C ILE A 71 -13.64 1.03 -2.60
N VAL A 72 -13.92 -0.04 -3.33
CA VAL A 72 -12.94 -1.09 -3.64
C VAL A 72 -12.88 -1.31 -5.13
N GLU A 73 -11.67 -1.29 -5.69
CA GLU A 73 -11.41 -1.62 -7.07
C GLU A 73 -10.47 -2.82 -7.14
N PRO A 74 -10.91 -3.97 -7.66
CA PRO A 74 -10.06 -5.15 -7.76
C PRO A 74 -9.22 -5.15 -9.04
N TYR A 75 -8.00 -5.67 -8.94
CA TYR A 75 -7.11 -5.91 -10.07
C TYR A 75 -6.52 -7.31 -9.97
N LEU A 76 -6.54 -8.03 -11.08
CA LEU A 76 -5.85 -9.31 -11.18
C LEU A 76 -4.70 -9.15 -12.18
N ILE A 77 -3.47 -9.23 -11.69
CA ILE A 77 -2.27 -9.06 -12.50
C ILE A 77 -1.45 -10.35 -12.38
N GLY A 78 -1.49 -11.17 -13.43
CA GLY A 78 -0.94 -12.53 -13.36
C GLY A 78 -1.70 -13.29 -12.27
N ASN A 79 -0.99 -13.78 -11.27
CA ASN A 79 -1.57 -14.47 -10.11
C ASN A 79 -1.76 -13.56 -8.90
N LYS A 80 -1.44 -12.27 -9.02
CA LYS A 80 -1.56 -11.31 -7.93
C LYS A 80 -2.98 -10.75 -7.88
N LYS A 81 -3.61 -10.86 -6.72
CA LYS A 81 -4.89 -10.22 -6.44
C LYS A 81 -4.59 -8.93 -5.68
N ILE A 82 -5.00 -7.82 -6.25
CA ILE A 82 -4.73 -6.50 -5.67
C ILE A 82 -6.05 -5.77 -5.54
N TYR A 83 -6.26 -5.17 -4.37
CA TYR A 83 -7.45 -4.38 -4.09
C TYR A 83 -7.02 -2.96 -3.73
N HIS A 84 -7.55 -1.99 -4.46
CA HIS A 84 -7.35 -0.59 -4.18
C HIS A 84 -8.61 -0.05 -3.52
N MET A 85 -8.48 0.43 -2.29
CA MET A 85 -9.58 0.92 -1.48
C MET A 85 -9.41 2.41 -1.20
N ASP A 86 -10.52 3.14 -1.19
CA ASP A 86 -10.54 4.54 -0.79
C ASP A 86 -11.66 4.75 0.23
N LEU A 87 -11.28 5.05 1.46
CA LEU A 87 -12.22 5.21 2.56
C LEU A 87 -12.63 6.67 2.81
N TYR A 88 -12.30 7.58 1.90
CA TYR A 88 -12.56 9.00 2.07
C TYR A 88 -14.01 9.32 2.44
N ARG A 89 -14.97 8.61 1.85
CA ARG A 89 -16.40 8.81 2.08
C ARG A 89 -17.00 7.97 3.18
N ILE A 90 -16.21 7.11 3.79
CA ILE A 90 -16.68 6.28 4.89
C ILE A 90 -16.86 7.16 6.14
N GLU A 91 -18.01 7.04 6.77
CA GLU A 91 -18.37 7.81 7.95
C GLU A 91 -18.22 7.01 9.24
N SER A 92 -18.32 5.67 9.15
CA SER A 92 -18.22 4.80 10.31
C SER A 92 -17.63 3.45 9.97
N ARG A 93 -17.02 2.83 10.97
CA ARG A 93 -16.52 1.45 10.89
C ARG A 93 -17.61 0.46 10.46
N LYS A 94 -18.83 0.67 10.90
CA LYS A 94 -19.96 -0.21 10.61
C LYS A 94 -20.24 -0.32 9.11
N GLU A 95 -20.03 0.75 8.35
CA GLU A 95 -20.19 0.70 6.89
C GLU A 95 -19.24 -0.33 6.26
N LEU A 96 -18.00 -0.39 6.74
CA LEU A 96 -17.02 -1.36 6.26
C LEU A 96 -17.41 -2.79 6.62
N GLU A 97 -17.98 -2.98 7.80
CA GLU A 97 -18.47 -4.28 8.24
C GLU A 97 -19.62 -4.77 7.34
N VAL A 98 -20.56 -3.87 7.04
CA VAL A 98 -21.71 -4.18 6.17
C VAL A 98 -21.25 -4.51 4.75
N LEU A 99 -20.21 -3.85 4.25
CA LEU A 99 -19.65 -4.09 2.92
C LEU A 99 -18.79 -5.37 2.85
N GLY A 100 -18.56 -6.04 3.98
CA GLY A 100 -17.76 -7.27 4.01
C GLY A 100 -16.27 -7.05 3.76
N ILE A 101 -15.76 -5.88 4.09
CA ILE A 101 -14.36 -5.51 3.81
C ILE A 101 -13.37 -6.43 4.54
N GLU A 102 -13.77 -7.03 5.65
CA GLU A 102 -12.92 -7.93 6.41
C GLU A 102 -12.43 -9.14 5.59
N GLU A 103 -13.25 -9.62 4.65
CA GLU A 103 -12.89 -10.75 3.81
C GLU A 103 -11.64 -10.49 2.99
N TYR A 104 -11.47 -9.26 2.52
CA TYR A 104 -10.28 -8.88 1.75
C TYR A 104 -9.01 -8.98 2.58
N SER A 105 -9.09 -8.61 3.86
CA SER A 105 -7.93 -8.66 4.77
C SER A 105 -7.46 -10.08 5.05
N ASN A 106 -8.36 -11.04 4.96
CA ASN A 106 -8.08 -12.45 5.24
C ASN A 106 -7.71 -13.25 3.98
N GLU A 107 -7.79 -12.64 2.81
CA GLU A 107 -7.48 -13.33 1.56
C GLU A 107 -5.98 -13.51 1.40
N SER A 108 -5.54 -14.77 1.26
CA SER A 108 -4.13 -15.07 1.04
C SER A 108 -3.66 -14.60 -0.34
N ASP A 109 -2.36 -14.33 -0.46
CA ASP A 109 -1.71 -13.92 -1.71
C ASP A 109 -2.33 -12.66 -2.34
N SER A 110 -2.83 -11.76 -1.50
CA SER A 110 -3.39 -10.50 -1.95
C SER A 110 -2.66 -9.30 -1.38
N ILE A 111 -2.87 -8.15 -2.02
CA ILE A 111 -2.31 -6.86 -1.60
C ILE A 111 -3.47 -5.87 -1.51
N LEU A 112 -3.59 -5.19 -0.38
CA LEU A 112 -4.58 -4.14 -0.18
C LEU A 112 -3.88 -2.79 -0.10
N PHE A 113 -4.18 -1.91 -1.04
CA PHE A 113 -3.80 -0.50 -0.95
C PHE A 113 -5.00 0.28 -0.41
N ILE A 114 -4.84 0.92 0.72
CA ILE A 114 -5.95 1.59 1.42
C ILE A 114 -5.63 3.07 1.58
N GLU A 115 -6.36 3.92 0.84
CA GLU A 115 -6.31 5.37 1.00
C GLU A 115 -7.28 5.80 2.10
N TRP A 116 -6.89 6.79 2.88
CA TRP A 116 -7.66 7.31 4.01
C TRP A 116 -8.01 6.23 5.06
N PRO A 117 -7.01 5.43 5.50
CA PRO A 117 -7.29 4.35 6.45
C PRO A 117 -7.88 4.84 7.77
N GLU A 118 -7.58 6.08 8.16
CA GLU A 118 -8.11 6.71 9.38
C GLU A 118 -9.63 6.86 9.37
N ARG A 119 -10.25 6.91 8.19
CA ARG A 119 -11.70 6.97 8.05
C ARG A 119 -12.38 5.65 8.42
N GLY A 120 -11.64 4.58 8.48
CA GLY A 120 -12.15 3.27 8.90
C GLY A 120 -12.35 3.13 10.40
N ASP A 121 -11.99 4.14 11.19
CA ASP A 121 -12.18 4.18 12.64
C ASP A 121 -11.69 2.89 13.33
N GLY A 122 -10.42 2.55 13.09
CA GLY A 122 -9.79 1.38 13.69
C GLY A 122 -10.20 0.04 13.10
N PHE A 123 -10.93 0.03 11.97
CA PHE A 123 -11.29 -1.22 11.28
C PHE A 123 -10.05 -2.03 10.91
N PHE A 124 -9.06 -1.36 10.32
CA PHE A 124 -7.75 -1.95 10.05
C PHE A 124 -6.82 -1.63 11.23
N LYS A 125 -6.55 -2.62 12.05
CA LYS A 125 -5.75 -2.44 13.27
C LYS A 125 -4.28 -2.23 12.99
N GLU A 126 -3.77 -2.86 11.96
CA GLU A 126 -2.36 -2.84 11.60
C GLU A 126 -2.19 -2.77 10.09
N CYS A 127 -1.03 -2.28 9.67
CA CYS A 127 -0.60 -2.37 8.28
C CYS A 127 0.82 -2.92 8.23
N ASP A 128 1.21 -3.43 7.08
CA ASP A 128 2.58 -3.92 6.86
C ASP A 128 3.49 -2.78 6.42
N MET A 129 2.92 -1.79 5.77
CA MET A 129 3.64 -0.61 5.28
C MET A 129 2.72 0.59 5.28
N GLU A 130 3.25 1.74 5.66
CA GLU A 130 2.53 3.00 5.63
C GLU A 130 3.29 3.99 4.76
N ILE A 131 2.57 4.62 3.85
CA ILE A 131 3.11 5.64 2.95
C ILE A 131 2.37 6.94 3.22
N CYS A 132 3.10 7.96 3.64
CA CYS A 132 2.54 9.29 3.87
C CYS A 132 3.05 10.24 2.78
N LEU A 133 2.13 10.95 2.14
CA LEU A 133 2.43 11.94 1.12
C LEU A 133 1.97 13.32 1.60
N ASN A 134 2.88 14.26 1.66
CA ASN A 134 2.63 15.62 2.13
C ASN A 134 3.00 16.63 1.05
N HIS A 135 2.21 17.67 0.88
CA HIS A 135 2.57 18.79 0.03
C HIS A 135 3.73 19.57 0.65
N LEU A 136 4.76 19.86 -0.13
CA LEU A 136 5.81 20.81 0.24
C LEU A 136 5.59 22.13 -0.45
N ASN A 137 5.28 22.09 -1.76
CA ASN A 137 4.93 23.23 -2.60
C ASN A 137 4.14 22.72 -3.81
N GLU A 138 3.87 23.58 -4.77
CA GLU A 138 3.06 23.21 -5.96
C GLU A 138 3.66 22.05 -6.75
N ASN A 139 4.99 21.91 -6.75
CA ASN A 139 5.69 20.96 -7.60
C ASN A 139 6.39 19.83 -6.84
N SER A 140 6.38 19.87 -5.50
CA SER A 140 7.13 18.92 -4.67
C SER A 140 6.27 18.34 -3.57
N ARG A 141 6.53 17.06 -3.27
CA ARG A 141 5.89 16.33 -2.19
C ARG A 141 6.93 15.62 -1.36
N GLU A 142 6.67 15.51 -0.08
CA GLU A 142 7.44 14.66 0.80
C GLU A 142 6.76 13.29 0.89
N LEU A 143 7.50 12.22 0.68
CA LEU A 143 7.05 10.87 0.90
C LEU A 143 7.77 10.31 2.12
N VAL A 144 7.01 9.80 3.08
CA VAL A 144 7.55 9.09 4.24
C VAL A 144 7.09 7.65 4.15
N LEU A 145 8.03 6.73 4.09
CA LEU A 145 7.77 5.30 4.02
C LEU A 145 8.12 4.66 5.37
N ARG A 146 7.16 3.98 5.96
CA ARG A 146 7.33 3.23 7.20
C ARG A 146 7.04 1.77 6.96
N ASN A 147 7.99 0.91 7.32
CA ASN A 147 7.84 -0.53 7.23
C ASN A 147 7.53 -1.10 8.60
N TYR A 148 6.43 -1.83 8.73
CA TYR A 148 6.03 -2.49 9.97
C TYR A 148 6.16 -4.01 9.90
N PHE A 149 6.49 -4.57 8.74
CA PHE A 149 6.71 -6.00 8.64
C PHE A 149 8.01 -6.38 9.35
N SER A 150 7.98 -7.56 9.95
CA SER A 150 9.06 -7.99 10.82
C SER A 150 10.35 -8.27 10.03
N SER A 151 11.42 -7.61 10.44
CA SER A 151 12.77 -7.94 9.95
C SER A 151 13.23 -9.31 10.43
N VAL A 152 12.58 -9.85 11.46
CA VAL A 152 12.91 -11.17 12.02
C VAL A 152 12.64 -12.27 11.02
N SER A 153 11.51 -12.24 10.30
CA SER A 153 11.20 -13.23 9.27
C SER A 153 12.20 -13.15 8.11
N TYR A 154 12.69 -11.97 7.80
CA TYR A 154 13.71 -11.75 6.78
C TYR A 154 15.07 -12.32 7.23
N THR A 155 15.47 -12.05 8.46
CA THR A 155 16.69 -12.58 9.04
C THR A 155 16.62 -14.10 9.15
N HIS A 156 15.47 -14.63 9.48
CA HIS A 156 15.25 -16.06 9.61
C HIS A 156 15.36 -16.79 8.29
N LEU A 157 14.97 -16.16 7.19
CA LEU A 157 15.14 -16.72 5.85
C LEU A 157 16.61 -16.77 5.42
N THR A 158 17.43 -15.88 5.92
CA THR A 158 18.85 -15.84 5.60
C THR A 158 19.63 -16.90 6.34
N LEU A 159 19.31 -17.13 7.61
CA LEU A 159 20.00 -18.12 8.45
C LEU A 159 19.90 -19.56 7.92
N PRO A 160 18.72 -20.07 7.56
CA PRO A 160 18.62 -21.42 6.99
C PRO A 160 19.46 -21.61 5.73
N THR A 161 19.56 -20.60 4.92
CA THR A 161 20.36 -20.65 3.69
C THR A 161 21.84 -20.84 4.01
N SER A 162 22.34 -20.15 5.01
CA SER A 162 23.73 -20.28 5.43
C SER A 162 24.01 -21.61 6.11
N LEU A 163 23.02 -22.21 6.76
CA LEU A 163 23.17 -23.51 7.40
C LEU A 163 23.16 -24.68 6.43
N ILE A 164 22.57 -24.51 5.28
CA ILE A 164 22.48 -25.55 4.25
C ILE A 164 23.82 -25.72 3.52
N VAL A 165 24.63 -24.72 3.56
CA VAL A 165 25.97 -24.75 3.00
C VAL A 165 26.92 -25.51 3.94
#